data_2e73dcf92f7e2399adb4aadf40a642aa
#
_entry.id   2e73dcf92f7e2399adb4aadf40a642aa
#
_cell.length_a   1.000
_cell.length_b   1.000
_cell.length_c   1.000
_cell.angle_alpha   90.00
_cell.angle_beta   90.00
_cell.angle_gamma   90.00
#
_symmetry.space_group_name_H-M   'P 1'
#
loop_
_entity.id
_entity.type
_entity.pdbx_description
1 polymer ?
#
loop_
_entity_poly.entity_id
_entity_poly.type
_entity_poly.pdbx_seq_one_letter_code
_entity_poly.pdbx_strand_id
1 'polypeptide(L)'
;MIDKSCPENLHHIRYFTFLTECKTPKACTILLRGPSKDILNEIDRNLADAMSVARNVVFDPTLAPGGGATEMAISVGLHAKARSVVGIEGWPYRAVADAMEVVPRTLVQNSGGNAIRVLTELRVRLFLINNSYSDLRPS
;
A
#
# COMPACT_ATOMS: atom_id res chain seq x y z
N MET A 1 30.95 -25.57 1.59
CA MET A 1 30.45 -26.95 1.68
C MET A 1 29.23 -27.03 0.76
N ILE A 2 29.16 -28.04 -0.11
CA ILE A 2 28.01 -28.20 -1.03
C ILE A 2 27.17 -29.31 -0.42
N ASP A 3 26.00 -29.00 0.07
CA ASP A 3 25.06 -29.97 0.60
C ASP A 3 24.10 -30.41 -0.50
N LYS A 4 23.97 -31.71 -0.72
CA LYS A 4 23.05 -32.33 -1.67
C LYS A 4 21.93 -32.99 -0.90
N SER A 5 20.89 -32.24 -0.55
CA SER A 5 19.67 -32.83 -0.02
C SER A 5 18.84 -33.43 -1.16
N CYS A 6 18.71 -34.74 -1.18
CA CYS A 6 17.84 -35.45 -2.10
C CYS A 6 16.49 -35.72 -1.40
N PRO A 7 15.34 -35.20 -1.87
CA PRO A 7 14.05 -35.66 -1.37
C PRO A 7 13.71 -37.00 -2.00
N GLU A 8 13.48 -38.00 -1.16
CA GLU A 8 12.96 -39.31 -1.56
C GLU A 8 11.55 -39.13 -2.17
N ASN A 9 11.39 -39.74 -3.34
CA ASN A 9 10.14 -39.89 -4.12
C ASN A 9 9.67 -38.73 -4.98
N LEU A 10 10.02 -38.78 -6.30
CA LEU A 10 9.09 -38.59 -7.42
C LEU A 10 9.82 -38.71 -8.77
N HIS A 11 9.17 -39.17 -9.81
CA HIS A 11 9.65 -39.56 -11.15
C HIS A 11 10.38 -38.49 -12.00
N HIS A 12 10.72 -37.33 -11.42
CA HIS A 12 11.65 -36.34 -11.98
C HIS A 12 12.63 -35.88 -10.90
N ILE A 13 13.79 -36.49 -10.84
CA ILE A 13 14.88 -36.12 -9.96
C ILE A 13 15.42 -34.77 -10.44
N ARG A 14 15.07 -33.68 -9.75
CA ARG A 14 15.68 -32.37 -9.93
C ARG A 14 16.70 -32.18 -8.81
N TYR A 15 17.95 -31.93 -9.18
CA TYR A 15 19.01 -31.63 -8.25
C TYR A 15 19.06 -30.13 -7.98
N PHE A 16 19.19 -29.74 -6.72
CA PHE A 16 19.44 -28.37 -6.32
C PHE A 16 20.85 -28.30 -5.75
N THR A 17 21.60 -27.27 -6.13
CA THR A 17 22.92 -27.01 -5.56
C THR A 17 22.81 -25.85 -4.58
N PHE A 18 23.21 -26.08 -3.33
CA PHE A 18 23.21 -25.05 -2.28
C PHE A 18 24.64 -24.57 -2.03
N LEU A 19 24.83 -23.25 -2.03
CA LEU A 19 26.08 -22.60 -1.61
C LEU A 19 25.87 -22.09 -0.19
N THR A 20 26.46 -22.78 0.78
CA THR A 20 26.32 -22.50 2.21
C THR A 20 27.65 -22.06 2.81
N GLU A 21 27.59 -21.45 4.01
CA GLU A 21 28.77 -21.05 4.78
C GLU A 21 29.68 -20.02 4.10
N CYS A 22 29.10 -19.11 3.29
CA CYS A 22 29.85 -18.00 2.73
C CYS A 22 30.28 -17.03 3.84
N LYS A 23 31.58 -16.69 3.90
CA LYS A 23 32.13 -15.76 4.92
C LYS A 23 31.50 -14.36 4.87
N THR A 24 31.15 -13.88 3.68
CA THR A 24 30.52 -12.56 3.47
C THR A 24 29.41 -12.69 2.42
N PRO A 25 28.23 -13.17 2.78
CA PRO A 25 27.15 -13.33 1.81
C PRO A 25 26.63 -11.94 1.38
N LYS A 26 26.70 -11.67 0.07
CA LYS A 26 26.14 -10.46 -0.54
C LYS A 26 24.88 -10.72 -1.35
N ALA A 27 24.45 -11.97 -1.41
CA ALA A 27 23.26 -12.42 -2.11
C ALA A 27 22.55 -13.51 -1.31
N CYS A 28 21.24 -13.59 -1.44
CA CYS A 28 20.42 -14.67 -0.92
C CYS A 28 19.51 -15.20 -2.02
N THR A 29 19.02 -16.41 -1.84
CA THR A 29 18.06 -17.04 -2.75
C THR A 29 16.80 -17.37 -1.98
N ILE A 30 15.66 -16.95 -2.50
CA ILE A 30 14.34 -17.32 -1.98
C ILE A 30 13.78 -18.41 -2.88
N LEU A 31 13.65 -19.63 -2.36
CA LEU A 31 13.09 -20.75 -3.11
C LEU A 31 11.57 -20.78 -2.93
N LEU A 32 10.84 -20.55 -4.04
CA LEU A 32 9.38 -20.64 -4.08
C LEU A 32 8.94 -22.05 -4.45
N ARG A 33 8.05 -22.64 -3.65
CA ARG A 33 7.47 -23.95 -3.90
C ARG A 33 5.94 -23.86 -3.84
N GLY A 34 5.28 -24.53 -4.76
CA GLY A 34 3.82 -24.54 -4.85
C GLY A 34 3.29 -25.69 -5.69
N PRO A 35 1.99 -26.00 -5.59
CA PRO A 35 1.36 -27.12 -6.26
C PRO A 35 1.17 -26.93 -7.78
N SER A 36 1.13 -25.68 -8.26
CA SER A 36 0.96 -25.37 -9.67
C SER A 36 1.85 -24.21 -10.12
N LYS A 37 2.06 -24.13 -11.44
CA LYS A 37 2.83 -23.04 -12.04
C LYS A 37 2.13 -21.68 -11.87
N ASP A 38 0.80 -21.66 -11.92
CA ASP A 38 0.03 -20.41 -11.79
C ASP A 38 0.15 -19.82 -10.38
N ILE A 39 0.09 -20.68 -9.35
CA ILE A 39 0.32 -20.27 -7.98
C ILE A 39 1.76 -19.76 -7.79
N LEU A 40 2.75 -20.42 -8.38
CA LEU A 40 4.14 -19.98 -8.32
C LEU A 40 4.35 -18.62 -9.00
N ASN A 41 3.76 -18.39 -10.16
CA ASN A 41 3.81 -17.11 -10.85
C ASN A 41 3.17 -15.99 -10.02
N GLU A 42 2.05 -16.28 -9.36
CA GLU A 42 1.37 -15.31 -8.49
C GLU A 42 2.20 -14.99 -7.24
N ILE A 43 2.82 -15.99 -6.62
CA ILE A 43 3.72 -15.78 -5.48
C ILE A 43 4.94 -14.96 -5.90
N ASP A 44 5.54 -15.24 -7.06
CA ASP A 44 6.69 -14.50 -7.58
C ASP A 44 6.34 -13.03 -7.80
N ARG A 45 5.18 -12.76 -8.41
CA ARG A 45 4.68 -11.39 -8.63
C ARG A 45 4.44 -10.65 -7.31
N ASN A 46 3.78 -11.29 -6.35
CA ASN A 46 3.53 -10.71 -5.03
C ASN A 46 4.83 -10.46 -4.25
N LEU A 47 5.81 -11.36 -4.38
CA LEU A 47 7.11 -11.19 -3.74
C LEU A 47 7.88 -10.01 -4.35
N ALA A 48 7.85 -9.86 -5.68
CA ALA A 48 8.47 -8.71 -6.36
C ALA A 48 7.86 -7.38 -5.90
N ASP A 49 6.54 -7.30 -5.75
CA ASP A 49 5.83 -6.13 -5.23
C ASP A 49 6.25 -5.83 -3.77
N ALA A 50 6.25 -6.85 -2.91
CA ALA A 50 6.66 -6.70 -1.52
C ALA A 50 8.12 -6.23 -1.37
N MET A 51 9.02 -6.76 -2.19
CA MET A 51 10.42 -6.33 -2.22
C MET A 51 10.57 -4.89 -2.70
N SER A 52 9.77 -4.46 -3.67
CA SER A 52 9.76 -3.07 -4.16
C SER A 52 9.30 -2.10 -3.08
N VAL A 53 8.26 -2.45 -2.33
CA VAL A 53 7.78 -1.65 -1.19
C VAL A 53 8.82 -1.60 -0.08
N ALA A 54 9.43 -2.74 0.28
CA ALA A 54 10.48 -2.79 1.28
C ALA A 54 11.69 -1.91 0.89
N ARG A 55 12.08 -1.94 -0.39
CA ARG A 55 13.12 -1.06 -0.92
C ARG A 55 12.75 0.42 -0.77
N ASN A 56 11.51 0.80 -1.10
CA ASN A 56 11.07 2.18 -0.98
C ASN A 56 11.12 2.66 0.48
N VAL A 57 10.70 1.84 1.44
CA VAL A 57 10.76 2.15 2.87
C VAL A 57 12.20 2.32 3.37
N VAL A 58 13.15 1.56 2.82
CA VAL A 58 14.58 1.72 3.16
C VAL A 58 15.15 3.05 2.64
N PHE A 59 14.73 3.48 1.45
CA PHE A 59 15.20 4.75 0.88
C PHE A 59 14.49 5.97 1.47
N ASP A 60 13.18 5.87 1.70
CA ASP A 60 12.37 6.93 2.30
C ASP A 60 11.41 6.30 3.32
N PRO A 61 11.71 6.37 4.63
CA PRO A 61 10.90 5.76 5.67
C PRO A 61 9.58 6.50 5.95
N THR A 62 9.19 7.45 5.10
CA THR A 62 7.93 8.17 5.24
C THR A 62 6.76 7.28 4.86
N LEU A 63 5.83 7.08 5.79
CA LEU A 63 4.64 6.27 5.58
C LEU A 63 3.38 7.13 5.55
N ALA A 64 2.51 6.88 4.58
CA ALA A 64 1.18 7.45 4.53
C ALA A 64 0.13 6.42 4.99
N PRO A 65 -0.93 6.84 5.71
CA PRO A 65 -1.99 5.93 6.09
C PRO A 65 -2.75 5.43 4.85
N GLY A 66 -3.00 4.11 4.82
CA GLY A 66 -3.76 3.46 3.75
C GLY A 66 -5.27 3.45 3.98
N GLY A 67 -5.97 2.59 3.25
CA GLY A 67 -7.42 2.39 3.41
C GLY A 67 -8.28 3.57 2.95
N GLY A 68 -7.75 4.46 2.08
CA GLY A 68 -8.46 5.66 1.62
C GLY A 68 -8.40 6.83 2.60
N ALA A 69 -7.64 6.72 3.69
CA ALA A 69 -7.50 7.80 4.67
C ALA A 69 -6.74 9.00 4.10
N THR A 70 -5.69 8.76 3.33
CA THR A 70 -4.92 9.82 2.66
C THR A 70 -5.77 10.55 1.63
N GLU A 71 -6.49 9.82 0.78
CA GLU A 71 -7.38 10.38 -0.23
C GLU A 71 -8.49 11.22 0.39
N MET A 72 -9.07 10.76 1.49
CA MET A 72 -10.08 11.52 2.22
C MET A 72 -9.49 12.78 2.87
N ALA A 73 -8.28 12.71 3.41
CA ALA A 73 -7.61 13.89 3.99
C ALA A 73 -7.33 14.95 2.90
N ILE A 74 -6.90 14.52 1.71
CA ILE A 74 -6.71 15.39 0.55
C ILE A 74 -8.06 16.02 0.13
N SER A 75 -9.13 15.22 0.04
CA SER A 75 -10.48 15.71 -0.29
C SER A 75 -10.94 16.80 0.66
N VAL A 76 -10.83 16.57 1.99
CA VAL A 76 -11.20 17.56 3.00
C VAL A 76 -10.38 18.86 2.85
N GLY A 77 -9.07 18.74 2.61
CA GLY A 77 -8.19 19.89 2.39
C GLY A 77 -8.54 20.67 1.12
N LEU A 78 -8.82 19.98 0.03
CA LEU A 78 -9.21 20.59 -1.26
C LEU A 78 -10.58 21.28 -1.17
N HIS A 79 -11.55 20.71 -0.47
CA HIS A 79 -12.84 21.36 -0.23
C HIS A 79 -12.68 22.63 0.60
N ALA A 80 -11.82 22.63 1.62
CA ALA A 80 -11.52 23.82 2.40
C ALA A 80 -10.88 24.91 1.51
N LYS A 81 -9.88 24.53 0.69
CA LYS A 81 -9.21 25.44 -0.21
C LYS A 81 -10.15 25.99 -1.30
N ALA A 82 -11.05 25.16 -1.85
CA ALA A 82 -12.02 25.57 -2.84
C ALA A 82 -12.98 26.69 -2.37
N ARG A 83 -13.19 26.80 -1.06
CA ARG A 83 -14.00 27.89 -0.47
C ARG A 83 -13.26 29.23 -0.43
N SER A 84 -11.92 29.19 -0.35
CA SER A 84 -11.08 30.41 -0.33
C SER A 84 -10.73 30.92 -1.73
N VAL A 85 -10.92 30.11 -2.77
CA VAL A 85 -10.66 30.49 -4.16
C VAL A 85 -11.91 31.15 -4.74
N VAL A 86 -11.77 32.42 -5.16
CA VAL A 86 -12.85 33.19 -5.75
C VAL A 86 -12.88 32.96 -7.26
N GLY A 87 -14.08 32.69 -7.82
CA GLY A 87 -14.29 32.58 -9.26
C GLY A 87 -14.35 31.11 -9.77
N ILE A 88 -14.18 30.97 -11.08
CA ILE A 88 -14.34 29.70 -11.80
C ILE A 88 -13.31 28.66 -11.36
N GLU A 89 -12.16 29.08 -10.90
CA GLU A 89 -11.05 28.19 -10.48
C GLU A 89 -11.40 27.30 -9.28
N GLY A 90 -12.40 27.64 -8.48
CA GLY A 90 -12.88 26.81 -7.38
C GLY A 90 -13.54 25.50 -7.82
N TRP A 91 -14.08 25.43 -9.05
CA TRP A 91 -14.77 24.25 -9.57
C TRP A 91 -13.84 23.04 -9.77
N PRO A 92 -12.66 23.18 -10.41
CA PRO A 92 -11.69 22.10 -10.50
C PRO A 92 -11.28 21.55 -9.15
N TYR A 93 -11.06 22.38 -8.15
CA TYR A 93 -10.71 21.93 -6.80
C TYR A 93 -11.80 21.04 -6.19
N ARG A 94 -13.08 21.40 -6.37
CA ARG A 94 -14.20 20.57 -5.89
C ARG A 94 -14.29 19.26 -6.65
N ALA A 95 -14.15 19.29 -7.98
CA ALA A 95 -14.21 18.09 -8.80
C ALA A 95 -13.12 17.07 -8.42
N VAL A 96 -11.90 17.54 -8.19
CA VAL A 96 -10.80 16.66 -7.73
C VAL A 96 -11.06 16.15 -6.32
N ALA A 97 -11.57 16.99 -5.42
CA ALA A 97 -11.92 16.57 -4.06
C ALA A 97 -12.98 15.47 -4.05
N ASP A 98 -14.03 15.60 -4.87
CA ASP A 98 -15.09 14.61 -5.02
C ASP A 98 -14.54 13.30 -5.63
N ALA A 99 -13.64 13.41 -6.61
CA ALA A 99 -13.00 12.25 -7.22
C ALA A 99 -12.13 11.45 -6.22
N MET A 100 -11.41 12.12 -5.31
CA MET A 100 -10.61 11.46 -4.27
C MET A 100 -11.48 10.65 -3.30
N GLU A 101 -12.73 11.03 -3.07
CA GLU A 101 -13.64 10.26 -2.20
C GLU A 101 -14.10 8.93 -2.81
N VAL A 102 -13.93 8.73 -4.10
CA VAL A 102 -14.32 7.47 -4.76
C VAL A 102 -13.54 6.29 -4.19
N VAL A 103 -12.24 6.47 -3.88
CA VAL A 103 -11.39 5.39 -3.35
C VAL A 103 -11.93 4.85 -2.01
N PRO A 104 -12.05 5.64 -0.94
CA PRO A 104 -12.60 5.14 0.32
C PRO A 104 -14.06 4.66 0.20
N ARG A 105 -14.86 5.28 -0.65
CA ARG A 105 -16.24 4.85 -0.93
C ARG A 105 -16.28 3.44 -1.48
N THR A 106 -15.48 3.15 -2.48
CA THR A 106 -15.40 1.82 -3.12
C THR A 106 -14.89 0.78 -2.14
N LEU A 107 -13.90 1.10 -1.32
CA LEU A 107 -13.39 0.19 -0.29
C LEU A 107 -14.49 -0.20 0.73
N VAL A 108 -15.27 0.78 1.19
CA VAL A 108 -16.39 0.51 2.12
C VAL A 108 -17.49 -0.32 1.45
N GLN A 109 -17.83 -0.02 0.19
CA GLN A 109 -18.82 -0.79 -0.55
C GLN A 109 -18.37 -2.24 -0.76
N ASN A 110 -17.12 -2.46 -1.12
CA ASN A 110 -16.54 -3.79 -1.31
C ASN A 110 -16.50 -4.61 -0.01
N SER A 111 -16.40 -3.95 1.15
CA SER A 111 -16.48 -4.59 2.46
C SER A 111 -17.92 -4.85 2.94
N GLY A 112 -18.94 -4.47 2.16
CA GLY A 112 -20.35 -4.59 2.54
C GLY A 112 -20.83 -3.54 3.55
N GLY A 113 -20.04 -2.50 3.80
CA GLY A 113 -20.36 -1.43 4.74
C GLY A 113 -21.28 -0.34 4.17
N ASN A 114 -21.89 0.44 5.04
CA ASN A 114 -22.64 1.62 4.64
C ASN A 114 -21.70 2.79 4.32
N ALA A 115 -21.48 3.04 3.02
CA ALA A 115 -20.54 4.04 2.55
C ALA A 115 -20.88 5.46 3.05
N ILE A 116 -22.17 5.83 3.11
CA ILE A 116 -22.58 7.19 3.54
C ILE A 116 -22.17 7.41 5.00
N ARG A 117 -22.49 6.46 5.87
CA ARG A 117 -22.17 6.55 7.30
C ARG A 117 -20.68 6.63 7.54
N VAL A 118 -19.91 5.71 6.95
CA VAL A 118 -18.46 5.59 7.16
C VAL A 118 -17.72 6.82 6.61
N LEU A 119 -18.08 7.29 5.41
CA LEU A 119 -17.46 8.49 4.84
C LEU A 119 -17.75 9.74 5.64
N THR A 120 -18.99 9.88 6.15
CA THR A 120 -19.36 11.03 6.98
C THR A 120 -18.55 11.03 8.29
N GLU A 121 -18.44 9.89 8.94
CA GLU A 121 -17.62 9.74 10.16
C GLU A 121 -16.15 10.04 9.89
N LEU A 122 -15.61 9.55 8.78
CA LEU A 122 -14.22 9.77 8.39
C LEU A 122 -13.93 11.25 8.10
N ARG A 123 -14.83 11.95 7.42
CA ARG A 123 -14.72 13.40 7.20
C ARG A 123 -14.68 14.20 8.50
N VAL A 124 -15.57 13.86 9.44
CA VAL A 124 -15.63 14.54 10.74
C VAL A 124 -14.34 14.35 11.53
N ARG A 125 -13.85 13.09 11.59
CA ARG A 125 -12.60 12.79 12.30
C ARG A 125 -11.41 13.53 11.70
N LEU A 126 -11.26 13.54 10.38
CA LEU A 126 -10.17 14.23 9.70
C LEU A 126 -10.27 15.75 9.82
N PHE A 127 -11.47 16.31 9.79
CA PHE A 127 -11.67 17.74 10.04
C PHE A 127 -11.23 18.14 11.44
N LEU A 128 -11.58 17.35 12.46
CA LEU A 128 -11.17 17.60 13.85
C LEU A 128 -9.64 17.51 14.03
N ILE A 129 -9.01 16.51 13.42
CA ILE A 129 -7.56 16.33 13.44
C ILE A 129 -6.87 17.54 12.78
N ASN A 130 -7.33 17.95 11.61
CA ASN A 130 -6.73 19.05 10.86
C ASN A 130 -6.83 20.40 11.62
N ASN A 131 -7.94 20.65 12.30
CA ASN A 131 -8.09 21.85 13.14
C ASN A 131 -7.19 21.79 14.39
N SER A 132 -7.03 20.64 15.02
CA SER A 132 -6.12 20.48 16.15
C SER A 132 -4.65 20.71 15.80
N TYR A 133 -4.25 20.36 14.55
CA TYR A 133 -2.90 20.62 14.05
C TYR A 133 -2.67 22.07 13.61
N SER A 134 -3.72 22.80 13.20
CA SER A 134 -3.59 24.22 12.85
C SER A 134 -3.29 25.10 14.07
N ASP A 135 -3.81 24.73 15.23
CA ASP A 135 -3.61 25.46 16.50
C ASP A 135 -2.22 25.21 17.11
N LEU A 136 -1.49 24.19 16.62
CA LEU A 136 -0.16 23.83 17.09
C LEU A 136 1.00 24.38 16.23
N ARG A 137 0.71 25.08 15.13
CA ARG A 137 1.76 25.70 14.32
C ARG A 137 2.15 27.05 14.96
N PRO A 138 3.41 27.20 15.43
CA PRO A 138 3.91 28.50 15.80
C PRO A 138 3.92 29.42 14.57
N SER A 139 3.45 30.62 14.75
CA SER A 139 3.46 31.75 13.81
C SER A 139 4.87 32.12 13.37
#